data_04bb0d4f2ae9e238af5bf3516fc1704b
#
_entry.id   04bb0d4f2ae9e238af5bf3516fc1704b
#
_cell.length_a   1.000
_cell.length_b   1.000
_cell.length_c   1.000
_cell.angle_alpha   90.00
_cell.angle_beta   90.00
_cell.angle_gamma   90.00
#
_symmetry.space_group_name_H-M   'P 1'
#
loop_
_entity.id
_entity.type
_entity.pdbx_description
1 polymer ?
#
loop_
_entity_poly.entity_id
_entity_poly.type
_entity_poly.pdbx_seq_one_letter_code
_entity_poly.pdbx_strand_id
1 'polypeptide(L)'
;AEDHMNYEAFFEKELGAFWRKLDEQGAHVTNIAATKLLMLTMTRKSELLRSKWHEFDLDAAQWDIPAERMKMGKPHRVFLSRQAVELMRQVHEISGHGEYVLPSILSGSVPMGDVTLNHFFKRIDFGVPDFSPHGLRGTAATLLREHGFGRDVVELLLAHTEKSQTAAAYHHHELEPERRRALQYLADQIDQRADLLARTWTT
;
A
#
# COMPACT_ATOMS: atom_id res chain seq x y z
N ALA A 1 -23.55 2.87 -12.71
CA ALA A 1 -22.46 3.23 -13.59
C ALA A 1 -21.20 2.96 -12.80
N GLU A 2 -20.57 1.83 -13.06
CA GLU A 2 -19.24 1.49 -12.54
C GLU A 2 -18.28 2.44 -13.23
N ASP A 3 -17.64 3.29 -12.45
CA ASP A 3 -16.45 4.04 -12.89
C ASP A 3 -15.38 3.01 -13.29
N HIS A 4 -15.35 2.69 -14.55
CA HIS A 4 -14.19 2.08 -15.18
C HIS A 4 -13.09 3.16 -15.19
N MET A 5 -12.51 3.42 -14.01
CA MET A 5 -11.26 4.14 -13.97
C MET A 5 -10.24 3.35 -14.79
N ASN A 6 -9.70 4.02 -15.77
CA ASN A 6 -8.74 3.50 -16.74
C ASN A 6 -7.45 3.12 -15.99
N TYR A 7 -7.41 1.90 -15.45
CA TYR A 7 -6.26 1.35 -14.71
C TYR A 7 -5.08 1.01 -15.62
N GLU A 8 -5.25 1.16 -16.94
CA GLU A 8 -4.23 0.86 -17.94
C GLU A 8 -3.03 1.82 -17.93
N ALA A 9 -3.10 2.92 -17.17
CA ALA A 9 -2.17 4.02 -17.34
C ALA A 9 -0.91 3.99 -16.46
N PHE A 10 -0.75 3.04 -15.53
CA PHE A 10 0.42 3.00 -14.64
C PHE A 10 1.44 1.93 -15.01
N PHE A 11 1.65 1.74 -16.31
CA PHE A 11 2.55 0.69 -16.76
C PHE A 11 4.01 1.16 -16.87
N GLU A 12 4.89 0.34 -16.31
CA GLU A 12 6.35 0.31 -16.45
C GLU A 12 7.10 1.63 -16.17
N LYS A 13 7.08 2.58 -17.07
CA LYS A 13 7.81 3.86 -16.94
C LYS A 13 7.12 4.82 -15.96
N GLU A 14 5.79 4.82 -15.95
CA GLU A 14 5.00 5.76 -15.16
C GLU A 14 5.06 5.44 -13.68
N LEU A 15 5.07 4.16 -13.31
CA LEU A 15 5.19 3.74 -11.91
C LEU A 15 6.53 4.18 -11.28
N GLY A 16 7.63 4.02 -11.99
CA GLY A 16 8.93 4.47 -11.52
C GLY A 16 9.02 6.00 -11.41
N ALA A 17 8.46 6.71 -12.40
CA ALA A 17 8.37 8.17 -12.39
C ALA A 17 7.50 8.68 -11.22
N PHE A 18 6.35 8.05 -10.99
CA PHE A 18 5.48 8.32 -9.85
C PHE A 18 6.22 8.16 -8.53
N TRP A 19 6.93 7.04 -8.33
CA TRP A 19 7.62 6.74 -7.08
C TRP A 19 8.69 7.77 -6.74
N ARG A 20 9.50 8.18 -7.73
CA ARG A 20 10.50 9.24 -7.56
C ARG A 20 9.87 10.60 -7.33
N LYS A 21 8.82 10.92 -8.07
CA LYS A 21 8.10 12.19 -7.93
C LYS A 21 7.52 12.37 -6.52
N LEU A 22 7.16 11.28 -5.83
CA LEU A 22 6.76 11.33 -4.43
C LEU A 22 7.87 11.87 -3.52
N ASP A 23 9.11 11.47 -3.74
CA ASP A 23 10.26 11.89 -2.91
C ASP A 23 10.67 13.36 -3.21
N GLU A 24 10.44 13.82 -4.44
CA GLU A 24 10.80 15.17 -4.90
C GLU A 24 9.80 16.26 -4.48
N GLN A 25 8.60 15.91 -3.98
CA GLN A 25 7.50 16.87 -3.80
C GLN A 25 7.67 17.85 -2.63
N GLY A 26 8.66 17.71 -1.76
CA GLY A 26 8.75 18.55 -0.55
C GLY A 26 7.51 18.44 0.36
N ALA A 27 6.72 17.40 0.19
CA ALA A 27 5.52 17.13 0.98
C ALA A 27 5.88 16.59 2.36
N HIS A 28 4.94 16.68 3.29
CA HIS A 28 5.14 16.10 4.62
C HIS A 28 5.43 14.60 4.51
N VAL A 29 6.45 14.15 5.21
CA VAL A 29 6.96 12.77 5.15
C VAL A 29 5.88 11.70 5.39
N THR A 30 4.90 11.97 6.25
CA THR A 30 3.79 11.05 6.52
C THR A 30 2.84 10.88 5.32
N ASN A 31 2.66 11.90 4.47
CA ASN A 31 1.86 11.79 3.24
C ASN A 31 2.57 10.92 2.21
N ILE A 32 3.88 11.09 2.08
CA ILE A 32 4.73 10.27 1.20
C ILE A 32 4.69 8.82 1.69
N ALA A 33 4.94 8.60 2.98
CA ALA A 33 4.93 7.28 3.58
C ALA A 33 3.56 6.60 3.44
N ALA A 34 2.44 7.31 3.70
CA ALA A 34 1.09 6.79 3.50
C ALA A 34 0.86 6.33 2.06
N THR A 35 1.29 7.12 1.09
CA THR A 35 1.15 6.80 -0.33
C THR A 35 1.94 5.54 -0.71
N LYS A 36 3.21 5.48 -0.29
CA LYS A 36 4.07 4.31 -0.53
C LYS A 36 3.54 3.06 0.14
N LEU A 37 3.13 3.15 1.40
CA LEU A 37 2.58 2.01 2.15
C LEU A 37 1.27 1.48 1.54
N LEU A 38 0.38 2.36 1.04
CA LEU A 38 -0.84 1.90 0.35
C LEU A 38 -0.52 0.97 -0.82
N MET A 39 0.50 1.30 -1.60
CA MET A 39 0.90 0.47 -2.72
C MET A 39 1.59 -0.81 -2.27
N LEU A 40 2.55 -0.71 -1.34
CA LEU A 40 3.34 -1.84 -0.85
C LEU A 40 2.53 -2.87 -0.05
N THR A 41 1.42 -2.47 0.56
CA THR A 41 0.57 -3.34 1.38
C THR A 41 -0.73 -3.74 0.71
N MET A 42 -1.13 -3.05 -0.36
CA MET A 42 -2.39 -3.25 -1.05
C MET A 42 -3.63 -3.13 -0.15
N THR A 43 -3.52 -2.44 0.99
CA THR A 43 -4.62 -2.21 1.93
C THR A 43 -5.53 -1.06 1.49
N ARG A 44 -6.71 -0.96 2.09
CA ARG A 44 -7.58 0.20 1.88
C ARG A 44 -7.03 1.41 2.61
N LYS A 45 -7.26 2.60 2.05
CA LYS A 45 -6.83 3.86 2.64
C LYS A 45 -7.26 4.00 4.11
N SER A 46 -8.52 3.71 4.42
CA SER A 46 -9.03 3.81 5.80
C SER A 46 -8.38 2.79 6.75
N GLU A 47 -8.00 1.62 6.26
CA GLU A 47 -7.29 0.61 7.04
C GLU A 47 -5.90 1.12 7.43
N LEU A 48 -5.16 1.68 6.47
CA LEU A 48 -3.81 2.20 6.73
C LEU A 48 -3.83 3.48 7.57
N LEU A 49 -4.64 4.48 7.21
CA LEU A 49 -4.62 5.76 7.92
C LEU A 49 -5.00 5.66 9.39
N ARG A 50 -5.77 4.65 9.77
CA ARG A 50 -6.19 4.40 11.16
C ARG A 50 -5.36 3.33 11.85
N SER A 51 -4.25 2.89 11.24
CA SER A 51 -3.38 1.85 11.81
C SER A 51 -2.69 2.34 13.08
N LYS A 52 -2.51 1.41 14.02
CA LYS A 52 -1.86 1.65 15.31
C LYS A 52 -0.60 0.82 15.41
N TRP A 53 0.41 1.32 16.10
CA TRP A 53 1.71 0.65 16.20
C TRP A 53 1.63 -0.75 16.79
N HIS A 54 0.75 -0.99 17.76
CA HIS A 54 0.60 -2.30 18.37
C HIS A 54 0.05 -3.39 17.43
N GLU A 55 -0.43 -3.03 16.25
CA GLU A 55 -0.90 -3.97 15.23
C GLU A 55 0.24 -4.55 14.38
N PHE A 56 1.45 -3.98 14.50
CA PHE A 56 2.61 -4.34 13.67
C PHE A 56 3.63 -5.14 14.45
N ASP A 57 4.06 -6.26 13.87
CA ASP A 57 5.27 -6.99 14.22
C ASP A 57 6.26 -6.82 13.07
N LEU A 58 7.16 -5.83 13.21
CA LEU A 58 8.12 -5.51 12.16
C LEU A 58 9.23 -6.57 12.02
N ASP A 59 9.50 -7.34 13.07
CA ASP A 59 10.51 -8.41 13.03
C ASP A 59 9.94 -9.65 12.31
N ALA A 60 8.67 -9.96 12.53
CA ALA A 60 7.95 -10.97 11.74
C ALA A 60 7.51 -10.48 10.36
N ALA A 61 7.70 -9.18 10.05
CA ALA A 61 7.20 -8.52 8.84
C ALA A 61 5.69 -8.74 8.63
N GLN A 62 4.90 -8.39 9.65
CA GLN A 62 3.44 -8.60 9.69
C GLN A 62 2.71 -7.38 10.25
N TRP A 63 1.49 -7.19 9.75
CA TRP A 63 0.51 -6.25 10.26
C TRP A 63 -0.83 -6.94 10.40
N ASP A 64 -1.34 -7.03 11.61
CA ASP A 64 -2.62 -7.66 11.94
C ASP A 64 -3.70 -6.60 12.12
N ILE A 65 -4.57 -6.46 11.12
CA ILE A 65 -5.69 -5.52 11.16
C ILE A 65 -6.86 -6.21 11.89
N PRO A 66 -7.32 -5.67 13.04
CA PRO A 66 -8.37 -6.29 13.80
C PRO A 66 -9.74 -6.17 13.09
N ALA A 67 -10.64 -7.12 13.39
CA ALA A 67 -11.92 -7.28 12.70
C ALA A 67 -12.80 -6.03 12.72
N GLU A 68 -12.79 -5.29 13.82
CA GLU A 68 -13.59 -4.07 14.01
C GLU A 68 -13.19 -2.93 13.06
N ARG A 69 -11.97 -2.96 12.52
CA ARG A 69 -11.49 -1.97 11.52
C ARG A 69 -11.68 -2.42 10.08
N MET A 70 -12.06 -3.68 9.88
CA MET A 70 -12.28 -4.25 8.55
C MET A 70 -13.72 -4.09 8.09
N LYS A 71 -13.92 -3.67 6.83
CA LYS A 71 -15.25 -3.49 6.23
C LYS A 71 -16.16 -4.73 6.37
N MET A 72 -15.56 -5.93 6.32
CA MET A 72 -16.29 -7.20 6.38
C MET A 72 -16.30 -7.84 7.76
N GLY A 73 -15.79 -7.16 8.80
CA GLY A 73 -15.79 -7.66 10.17
C GLY A 73 -14.95 -8.92 10.39
N LYS A 74 -13.95 -9.18 9.53
CA LYS A 74 -13.00 -10.29 9.68
C LYS A 74 -11.59 -9.73 9.80
N PRO A 75 -10.75 -10.25 10.73
CA PRO A 75 -9.37 -9.79 10.84
C PRO A 75 -8.60 -10.07 9.54
N HIS A 76 -7.62 -9.24 9.26
CA HIS A 76 -6.80 -9.39 8.06
C HIS A 76 -5.32 -9.26 8.40
N ARG A 77 -4.53 -10.28 8.05
CA ARG A 77 -3.07 -10.23 8.14
C ARG A 77 -2.47 -9.77 6.83
N VAL A 78 -1.71 -8.70 6.90
CA VAL A 78 -0.91 -8.15 5.81
C VAL A 78 0.54 -8.55 6.05
N PHE A 79 1.21 -9.11 5.05
CA PHE A 79 2.65 -9.33 5.10
C PHE A 79 3.37 -8.09 4.56
N LEU A 80 4.55 -7.82 5.08
CA LEU A 80 5.34 -6.66 4.71
C LEU A 80 6.56 -7.09 3.89
N SER A 81 6.80 -6.42 2.77
CA SER A 81 8.06 -6.54 2.04
C SER A 81 9.20 -5.88 2.84
N ARG A 82 10.46 -6.18 2.49
CA ARG A 82 11.63 -5.51 3.10
C ARG A 82 11.51 -3.99 3.03
N GLN A 83 11.09 -3.46 1.90
CA GLN A 83 10.92 -2.03 1.66
C GLN A 83 9.81 -1.44 2.55
N ALA A 84 8.71 -2.18 2.73
CA ALA A 84 7.64 -1.76 3.63
C ALA A 84 8.11 -1.74 5.09
N VAL A 85 8.86 -2.75 5.54
CA VAL A 85 9.43 -2.80 6.89
C VAL A 85 10.41 -1.63 7.12
N GLU A 86 11.29 -1.37 6.16
CA GLU A 86 12.24 -0.26 6.25
C GLU A 86 11.52 1.08 6.33
N LEU A 87 10.54 1.31 5.47
CA LEU A 87 9.72 2.52 5.51
C LEU A 87 8.96 2.65 6.84
N MET A 88 8.43 1.55 7.37
CA MET A 88 7.76 1.54 8.68
C MET A 88 8.71 1.88 9.82
N ARG A 89 9.96 1.42 9.78
CA ARG A 89 10.99 1.81 10.77
C ARG A 89 11.29 3.30 10.71
N GLN A 90 11.42 3.88 9.51
CA GLN A 90 11.60 5.33 9.35
C GLN A 90 10.38 6.12 9.88
N VAL A 91 9.17 5.65 9.61
CA VAL A 91 7.95 6.27 10.17
C VAL A 91 7.90 6.13 11.69
N HIS A 92 8.40 5.03 12.25
CA HIS A 92 8.45 4.80 13.70
C HIS A 92 9.34 5.82 14.41
N GLU A 93 10.44 6.26 13.82
CA GLU A 93 11.28 7.33 14.38
C GLU A 93 10.51 8.66 14.56
N ILE A 94 9.48 8.87 13.70
CA ILE A 94 8.68 10.09 13.70
C ILE A 94 7.48 10.00 14.64
N SER A 95 6.75 8.88 14.60
CA SER A 95 5.45 8.71 15.26
C SER A 95 5.37 7.54 16.25
N GLY A 96 6.47 6.79 16.43
CA GLY A 96 6.49 5.59 17.28
C GLY A 96 6.27 5.86 18.77
N HIS A 97 6.36 7.11 19.21
CA HIS A 97 6.01 7.53 20.56
C HIS A 97 4.49 7.71 20.79
N GLY A 98 3.71 7.71 19.71
CA GLY A 98 2.26 7.86 19.73
C GLY A 98 1.53 6.53 19.48
N GLU A 99 0.20 6.59 19.43
CA GLU A 99 -0.65 5.44 19.18
C GLU A 99 -0.73 5.08 17.70
N TYR A 100 -0.84 6.11 16.84
CA TYR A 100 -1.09 5.95 15.40
C TYR A 100 0.21 5.96 14.60
N VAL A 101 0.25 5.09 13.58
CA VAL A 101 1.37 5.04 12.61
C VAL A 101 1.46 6.33 11.81
N LEU A 102 0.31 6.82 11.36
CA LEU A 102 0.18 8.03 10.55
C LEU A 102 -0.72 9.03 11.28
N PRO A 103 -0.17 9.76 12.27
CA PRO A 103 -0.96 10.73 13.02
C PRO A 103 -1.26 11.98 12.18
N SER A 104 -2.29 12.71 12.59
CA SER A 104 -2.58 14.04 12.07
C SER A 104 -1.45 15.00 12.42
N ILE A 105 -0.97 15.75 11.44
CA ILE A 105 0.07 16.75 11.61
C ILE A 105 -0.37 17.85 12.60
N LEU A 106 -1.68 18.13 12.67
CA LEU A 106 -2.21 19.21 13.52
C LEU A 106 -2.31 18.82 14.99
N SER A 107 -2.57 17.55 15.30
CA SER A 107 -2.89 17.09 16.65
C SER A 107 -1.90 16.06 17.19
N GLY A 108 -1.33 15.21 16.36
CA GLY A 108 -0.48 14.08 16.77
C GLY A 108 -1.21 12.95 17.51
N SER A 109 -2.35 13.23 18.13
CA SER A 109 -3.10 12.28 18.96
C SER A 109 -4.28 11.61 18.25
N VAL A 110 -4.56 11.97 17.02
CA VAL A 110 -5.60 11.38 16.17
C VAL A 110 -4.98 10.92 14.84
N PRO A 111 -5.58 9.95 14.15
CA PRO A 111 -5.04 9.50 12.86
C PRO A 111 -5.16 10.58 11.78
N MET A 112 -4.34 10.46 10.74
CA MET A 112 -4.43 11.29 9.54
C MET A 112 -5.84 11.19 8.93
N GLY A 113 -6.42 12.33 8.59
CA GLY A 113 -7.75 12.39 7.99
C GLY A 113 -7.77 11.88 6.53
N ASP A 114 -8.85 11.22 6.16
CA ASP A 114 -9.07 10.74 4.78
C ASP A 114 -8.94 11.84 3.72
N VAL A 115 -9.34 13.05 4.08
CA VAL A 115 -9.32 14.24 3.19
C VAL A 115 -7.89 14.71 2.95
N THR A 116 -6.99 14.57 3.93
CA THR A 116 -5.59 15.00 3.83
C THR A 116 -4.89 14.32 2.67
N LEU A 117 -4.99 13.00 2.57
CA LEU A 117 -4.35 12.23 1.51
C LEU A 117 -5.01 12.49 0.14
N ASN A 118 -6.32 12.68 0.10
CA ASN A 118 -7.00 13.05 -1.14
C ASN A 118 -6.56 14.41 -1.66
N HIS A 119 -6.37 15.40 -0.77
CA HIS A 119 -5.85 16.72 -1.14
C HIS A 119 -4.39 16.64 -1.59
N PHE A 120 -3.60 15.78 -0.96
CA PHE A 120 -2.23 15.52 -1.40
C PHE A 120 -2.21 15.04 -2.84
N PHE A 121 -3.01 14.02 -3.18
CA PHE A 121 -3.12 13.49 -4.54
C PHE A 121 -3.59 14.52 -5.56
N LYS A 122 -4.54 15.38 -5.21
CA LYS A 122 -5.03 16.44 -6.12
C LYS A 122 -4.01 17.53 -6.43
N ARG A 123 -3.02 17.73 -5.57
CA ARG A 123 -1.97 18.75 -5.75
C ARG A 123 -0.78 18.28 -6.58
N ILE A 124 -0.62 16.99 -6.71
CA ILE A 124 0.48 16.39 -7.45
C ILE A 124 -0.04 15.96 -8.81
N ASP A 125 0.59 16.49 -9.85
CA ASP A 125 0.39 15.96 -11.20
C ASP A 125 1.25 14.70 -11.36
N PHE A 126 0.60 13.56 -11.31
CA PHE A 126 1.24 12.26 -11.53
C PHE A 126 1.29 11.86 -13.01
N GLY A 127 0.84 12.73 -13.93
CA GLY A 127 0.74 12.42 -15.36
C GLY A 127 -0.47 11.54 -15.72
N VAL A 128 -1.32 11.22 -14.77
CA VAL A 128 -2.54 10.40 -14.95
C VAL A 128 -3.74 11.20 -14.46
N PRO A 129 -4.71 11.51 -15.32
CA PRO A 129 -5.93 12.20 -14.93
C PRO A 129 -6.68 11.44 -13.84
N ASP A 130 -7.22 12.16 -12.86
CA ASP A 130 -8.07 11.63 -11.77
C ASP A 130 -7.46 10.49 -10.95
N PHE A 131 -6.12 10.42 -10.90
CA PHE A 131 -5.43 9.43 -10.11
C PHE A 131 -5.72 9.58 -8.60
N SER A 132 -6.03 8.48 -7.93
CA SER A 132 -6.48 8.48 -6.54
C SER A 132 -5.72 7.45 -5.69
N PRO A 133 -5.74 7.59 -4.35
CA PRO A 133 -5.17 6.57 -3.47
C PRO A 133 -5.73 5.15 -3.70
N HIS A 134 -6.98 5.05 -4.16
CA HIS A 134 -7.59 3.76 -4.49
C HIS A 134 -6.97 3.15 -5.77
N GLY A 135 -6.59 3.97 -6.73
CA GLY A 135 -5.92 3.54 -7.96
C GLY A 135 -4.60 2.79 -7.72
N LEU A 136 -3.84 3.16 -6.68
CA LEU A 136 -2.59 2.45 -6.32
C LEU A 136 -2.82 0.96 -6.08
N ARG A 137 -3.90 0.62 -5.41
CA ARG A 137 -4.26 -0.75 -5.09
C ARG A 137 -4.66 -1.55 -6.34
N GLY A 138 -5.40 -0.90 -7.26
CA GLY A 138 -5.74 -1.46 -8.57
C GLY A 138 -4.50 -1.73 -9.41
N THR A 139 -3.59 -0.75 -9.48
CA THR A 139 -2.30 -0.87 -10.19
C THR A 139 -1.46 -2.03 -9.65
N ALA A 140 -1.31 -2.14 -8.33
CA ALA A 140 -0.58 -3.24 -7.72
C ALA A 140 -1.20 -4.61 -8.06
N ALA A 141 -2.53 -4.72 -7.99
CA ALA A 141 -3.24 -5.95 -8.32
C ALA A 141 -3.07 -6.34 -9.80
N THR A 142 -3.13 -5.38 -10.71
CA THR A 142 -2.92 -5.61 -12.15
C THR A 142 -1.50 -6.09 -12.41
N LEU A 143 -0.50 -5.40 -11.86
CA LEU A 143 0.91 -5.77 -11.99
C LEU A 143 1.16 -7.21 -11.53
N LEU A 144 0.64 -7.60 -10.38
CA LEU A 144 0.82 -8.96 -9.87
C LEU A 144 0.16 -10.01 -10.79
N ARG A 145 -1.06 -9.74 -11.30
CA ARG A 145 -1.75 -10.66 -12.21
C ARG A 145 -1.00 -10.85 -13.53
N GLU A 146 -0.49 -9.77 -14.10
CA GLU A 146 0.28 -9.80 -15.35
C GLU A 146 1.58 -10.57 -15.21
N HIS A 147 2.16 -10.58 -14.01
CA HIS A 147 3.37 -11.34 -13.72
C HIS A 147 3.10 -12.74 -13.14
N GLY A 148 1.90 -13.27 -13.36
CA GLY A 148 1.57 -14.68 -13.13
C GLY A 148 1.21 -15.05 -11.70
N PHE A 149 0.96 -14.07 -10.81
CA PHE A 149 0.41 -14.38 -9.49
C PHE A 149 -1.06 -14.79 -9.60
N GLY A 150 -1.40 -15.92 -8.98
CA GLY A 150 -2.74 -16.49 -9.04
C GLY A 150 -3.81 -15.52 -8.52
N ARG A 151 -5.01 -15.61 -9.11
CA ARG A 151 -6.14 -14.77 -8.71
C ARG A 151 -6.41 -14.85 -7.21
N ASP A 152 -6.37 -16.05 -6.63
CA ASP A 152 -6.66 -16.29 -5.21
C ASP A 152 -5.69 -15.55 -4.31
N VAL A 153 -4.38 -15.53 -4.66
CA VAL A 153 -3.36 -14.77 -3.94
C VAL A 153 -3.68 -13.28 -3.97
N VAL A 154 -4.01 -12.73 -5.13
CA VAL A 154 -4.31 -11.29 -5.29
C VAL A 154 -5.60 -10.92 -4.56
N GLU A 155 -6.65 -11.73 -4.63
CA GLU A 155 -7.91 -11.49 -3.90
C GLU A 155 -7.70 -11.52 -2.37
N LEU A 156 -6.83 -12.41 -1.87
CA LEU A 156 -6.45 -12.43 -0.45
C LEU A 156 -5.67 -11.18 -0.04
N LEU A 157 -4.74 -10.71 -0.88
CA LEU A 157 -4.01 -9.45 -0.62
C LEU A 157 -4.96 -8.24 -0.59
N LEU A 158 -5.98 -8.28 -1.41
CA LEU A 158 -7.04 -7.26 -1.45
C LEU A 158 -8.06 -7.40 -0.31
N ALA A 159 -7.96 -8.38 0.57
CA ALA A 159 -8.98 -8.69 1.57
C ALA A 159 -10.40 -8.72 0.96
N HIS A 160 -10.52 -9.29 -0.24
CA HIS A 160 -11.80 -9.57 -0.85
C HIS A 160 -12.32 -10.90 -0.29
N THR A 161 -13.54 -10.89 0.22
CA THR A 161 -14.17 -12.10 0.75
C THR A 161 -14.60 -13.01 -0.39
N GLU A 162 -14.10 -14.25 -0.40
CA GLU A 162 -14.74 -15.29 -1.19
C GLU A 162 -16.16 -15.55 -0.70
N LYS A 163 -17.06 -15.80 -1.63
CA LYS A 163 -18.48 -16.12 -1.35
C LYS A 163 -18.66 -17.43 -0.59
N SER A 164 -17.64 -18.27 -0.50
CA SER A 164 -17.66 -19.55 0.23
C SER A 164 -16.93 -19.44 1.56
N GLN A 165 -17.67 -19.53 2.67
CA GLN A 165 -17.12 -19.45 4.04
C GLN A 165 -16.18 -20.61 4.37
N THR A 166 -16.29 -21.76 3.71
CA THR A 166 -15.48 -22.95 3.98
C THR A 166 -14.08 -22.86 3.35
N ALA A 167 -13.95 -22.20 2.23
CA ALA A 167 -12.66 -21.98 1.57
C ALA A 167 -11.81 -20.92 2.30
N ALA A 168 -12.44 -19.87 2.86
CA ALA A 168 -11.73 -18.76 3.46
C ALA A 168 -10.85 -19.12 4.68
N ALA A 169 -11.30 -20.06 5.53
CA ALA A 169 -10.54 -20.48 6.71
C ALA A 169 -9.32 -21.37 6.35
N TYR A 170 -9.44 -22.14 5.27
CA TYR A 170 -8.40 -23.07 4.81
C TYR A 170 -7.28 -22.34 4.05
N HIS A 171 -7.61 -21.33 3.24
CA HIS A 171 -6.66 -20.60 2.39
C HIS A 171 -5.75 -19.60 3.11
N HIS A 172 -6.12 -19.11 4.29
CA HIS A 172 -5.31 -18.09 4.99
C HIS A 172 -3.92 -18.58 5.38
N HIS A 173 -3.75 -19.85 5.75
CA HIS A 173 -2.46 -20.43 6.09
C HIS A 173 -1.72 -21.02 4.89
N GLU A 174 -2.43 -21.58 3.94
CA GLU A 174 -1.80 -22.26 2.79
C GLU A 174 -1.14 -21.32 1.79
N LEU A 175 -1.61 -20.06 1.66
CA LEU A 175 -1.07 -19.09 0.70
C LEU A 175 -0.17 -18.02 1.35
N GLU A 176 0.26 -18.20 2.60
CA GLU A 176 1.18 -17.25 3.23
C GLU A 176 2.49 -17.08 2.44
N PRO A 177 3.20 -18.14 2.04
CA PRO A 177 4.43 -18.02 1.25
C PRO A 177 4.19 -17.27 -0.07
N GLU A 178 3.08 -17.55 -0.76
CA GLU A 178 2.73 -16.91 -2.03
C GLU A 178 2.39 -15.44 -1.84
N ARG A 179 1.67 -15.09 -0.79
CA ARG A 179 1.32 -13.70 -0.45
C ARG A 179 2.56 -12.89 -0.09
N ARG A 180 3.50 -13.46 0.71
CA ARG A 180 4.79 -12.84 1.02
C ARG A 180 5.61 -12.63 -0.25
N ARG A 181 5.69 -13.64 -1.10
CA ARG A 181 6.40 -13.57 -2.38
C ARG A 181 5.80 -12.51 -3.30
N ALA A 182 4.48 -12.42 -3.38
CA ALA A 182 3.79 -11.44 -4.22
C ALA A 182 4.08 -10.00 -3.77
N LEU A 183 3.99 -9.70 -2.48
CA LEU A 183 4.27 -8.36 -1.96
C LEU A 183 5.76 -8.00 -2.05
N GLN A 184 6.66 -8.97 -1.86
CA GLN A 184 8.09 -8.73 -2.08
C GLN A 184 8.39 -8.48 -3.56
N TYR A 185 7.81 -9.26 -4.47
CA TYR A 185 7.94 -9.04 -5.90
C TYR A 185 7.43 -7.66 -6.32
N LEU A 186 6.26 -7.25 -5.84
CA LEU A 186 5.70 -5.92 -6.10
C LEU A 186 6.69 -4.81 -5.69
N ALA A 187 7.23 -4.90 -4.48
CA ALA A 187 8.17 -3.92 -3.96
C ALA A 187 9.48 -3.88 -4.77
N ASP A 188 10.02 -5.04 -5.12
CA ASP A 188 11.25 -5.14 -5.93
C ASP A 188 11.03 -4.57 -7.35
N GLN A 189 9.84 -4.78 -7.94
CA GLN A 189 9.49 -4.21 -9.24
C GLN A 189 9.35 -2.69 -9.20
N ILE A 190 8.86 -2.12 -8.12
CA ILE A 190 8.77 -0.68 -7.92
C ILE A 190 10.17 -0.08 -7.83
N ASP A 191 11.05 -0.62 -7.01
CA ASP A 191 12.43 -0.16 -6.84
C ASP A 191 13.21 -0.24 -8.15
N GLN A 192 13.13 -1.37 -8.85
CA GLN A 192 13.81 -1.56 -10.13
C GLN A 192 13.40 -0.50 -11.16
N ARG A 193 12.11 -0.15 -11.23
CA ARG A 193 11.62 0.87 -12.17
C ARG A 193 12.04 2.27 -11.76
N ALA A 194 12.05 2.56 -10.46
CA ALA A 194 12.54 3.83 -9.95
C ALA A 194 14.04 4.03 -10.27
N ASP A 195 14.85 3.00 -10.11
CA ASP A 195 16.29 3.02 -10.40
C ASP A 195 16.63 3.10 -11.87
N LEU A 196 15.90 2.39 -12.74
CA LEU A 196 16.10 2.44 -14.20
C LEU A 196 15.95 3.86 -14.72
N LEU A 197 14.98 4.60 -14.22
CA LEU A 197 14.78 5.99 -14.64
C LEU A 197 15.84 6.95 -14.06
N ALA A 198 16.42 6.66 -12.90
CA ALA A 198 17.52 7.46 -12.37
C ALA A 198 18.77 7.39 -13.27
N ARG A 199 19.02 6.24 -13.88
CA ARG A 199 20.19 6.03 -14.77
C ARG A 199 20.05 6.65 -16.16
N THR A 200 18.82 6.83 -16.66
CA THR A 200 18.58 7.40 -18.00
C THR A 200 18.77 8.91 -18.08
N TRP A 201 18.87 9.63 -16.96
CA TRP A 201 19.07 11.08 -16.90
C TRP A 201 20.50 11.50 -16.58
N THR A 202 21.41 10.55 -16.36
CA THR A 202 22.84 10.80 -16.08
C THR A 202 23.74 10.61 -17.31
N THR A 203 23.18 10.43 -18.49
CA THR A 203 23.88 10.40 -19.79
C THR A 203 23.39 11.55 -20.68
#